data_4f642f20949ec45b71a5f37d3b9ee10b
#
_entry.id   4f642f20949ec45b71a5f37d3b9ee10b
#
_cell.length_a   1.000
_cell.length_b   1.000
_cell.length_c   1.000
_cell.angle_alpha   90.00
_cell.angle_beta   90.00
_cell.angle_gamma   90.00
#
_symmetry.space_group_name_H-M   'P 1'
#
loop_
_entity.id
_entity.type
_entity.pdbx_description
1 polymer ?
#
loop_
_entity_poly.entity_id
_entity_poly.type
_entity_poly.pdbx_seq_one_letter_code
_entity_poly.pdbx_strand_id
1 'polypeptide(L)'
;MALMVVGPMRPSAVTRSILCRLLITLEPRAPSSETHSHPPASPGFEAAHEAGWKQRWDIADVVISGNDEAQQGIRFNLFQLFATYYGEDARLNIGPKGFTGEKYGGATYWDTEAYAVPLYLALAEPNVTRNLLKYRHNQLPQAQHNARQQGLAGALYPMVTFTGVECHNEWEITFEEIHRNGAIPYAIYN
;
A
#
# COMPACT_ATOMS: atom_id res chain seq x y z
N MET A 1 9.66 26.62 -6.83
CA MET A 1 9.85 25.74 -5.67
C MET A 1 8.61 25.94 -4.78
N ALA A 2 7.65 25.03 -4.86
CA ALA A 2 6.42 25.15 -4.08
C ALA A 2 6.71 24.69 -2.64
N LEU A 3 6.36 25.53 -1.67
CA LEU A 3 6.51 25.21 -0.25
C LEU A 3 5.36 24.28 0.16
N MET A 4 5.70 23.08 0.56
CA MET A 4 4.73 22.11 1.07
C MET A 4 4.53 22.37 2.56
N VAL A 5 3.34 22.82 2.96
CA VAL A 5 2.97 23.00 4.37
C VAL A 5 2.07 21.84 4.79
N VAL A 6 2.55 21.04 5.75
CA VAL A 6 1.78 19.96 6.36
C VAL A 6 1.13 20.48 7.63
N GLY A 7 -0.18 20.46 7.69
CA GLY A 7 -0.94 20.86 8.88
C GLY A 7 -2.27 20.09 8.98
N PRO A 8 -2.86 19.92 10.17
CA PRO A 8 -4.12 19.22 10.33
C PRO A 8 -5.26 20.06 9.77
N MET A 9 -5.87 19.63 8.66
CA MET A 9 -7.06 20.26 8.10
C MET A 9 -8.28 19.32 8.12
N ARG A 10 -9.43 19.92 8.40
CA ARG A 10 -10.72 19.23 8.31
C ARG A 10 -11.03 18.88 6.85
N PRO A 11 -11.47 17.67 6.53
CA PRO A 11 -11.83 17.30 5.17
C PRO A 11 -12.96 18.21 4.65
N SER A 12 -12.75 18.82 3.48
CA SER A 12 -13.75 19.64 2.83
C SER A 12 -14.93 18.81 2.32
N ALA A 13 -16.07 19.45 2.04
CA ALA A 13 -17.24 18.80 1.44
C ALA A 13 -16.90 18.12 0.10
N VAL A 14 -15.89 18.60 -0.62
CA VAL A 14 -15.37 18.01 -1.86
C VAL A 14 -14.70 16.66 -1.60
N THR A 15 -13.96 16.48 -0.51
CA THR A 15 -13.33 15.21 -0.13
C THR A 15 -14.38 14.15 0.17
N ARG A 16 -15.50 14.52 0.81
CA ARG A 16 -16.63 13.61 1.07
C ARG A 16 -17.32 13.18 -0.24
N SER A 17 -17.49 14.10 -1.19
CA SER A 17 -18.13 13.81 -2.49
C SER A 17 -17.25 12.93 -3.38
N ILE A 18 -15.92 13.10 -3.37
CA ILE A 18 -14.99 12.30 -4.16
C ILE A 18 -14.89 10.89 -3.60
N LEU A 19 -14.81 10.71 -2.28
CA LEU A 19 -14.80 9.38 -1.64
C LEU A 19 -16.10 8.61 -1.91
N CYS A 20 -17.27 9.23 -1.76
CA CYS A 20 -18.54 8.62 -2.11
C CYS A 20 -18.67 8.34 -3.61
N ARG A 21 -18.20 9.22 -4.49
CA ARG A 21 -18.27 9.00 -5.94
C ARG A 21 -17.27 7.98 -6.46
N LEU A 22 -16.06 7.90 -5.91
CA LEU A 22 -15.10 6.86 -6.32
C LEU A 22 -15.52 5.43 -5.92
N LEU A 23 -16.25 5.29 -4.81
CA LEU A 23 -16.84 4.00 -4.43
C LEU A 23 -18.07 3.62 -5.27
N ILE A 24 -18.68 4.57 -6.01
CA ILE A 24 -19.92 4.39 -6.76
C ILE A 24 -19.67 4.38 -8.28
N THR A 25 -18.57 4.95 -8.79
CA THR A 25 -18.25 4.92 -10.23
C THR A 25 -17.22 3.85 -10.59
N LEU A 26 -17.53 2.61 -10.29
CA LEU A 26 -17.14 1.53 -11.19
C LEU A 26 -18.04 1.70 -12.43
N GLU A 27 -17.44 1.79 -13.62
CA GLU A 27 -18.13 1.92 -14.91
C GLU A 27 -19.41 1.11 -14.96
N PRO A 28 -20.53 1.64 -15.45
CA PRO A 28 -21.75 0.86 -15.59
C PRO A 28 -21.51 -0.25 -16.62
N ARG A 29 -21.29 -1.46 -16.12
CA ARG A 29 -21.44 -2.66 -16.93
C ARG A 29 -22.84 -2.59 -17.53
N ALA A 30 -22.97 -2.76 -18.86
CA ALA A 30 -24.24 -2.75 -19.56
C ALA A 30 -25.31 -3.52 -18.77
N PRO A 31 -26.51 -3.03 -18.63
CA PRO A 31 -27.53 -3.60 -17.74
C PRO A 31 -27.84 -5.00 -18.18
N SER A 32 -27.36 -6.00 -17.48
CA SER A 32 -28.05 -7.27 -17.38
C SER A 32 -29.33 -6.97 -16.62
N SER A 33 -30.46 -7.41 -17.12
CA SER A 33 -31.82 -7.11 -16.65
C SER A 33 -32.18 -7.70 -15.26
N GLU A 34 -31.18 -7.91 -14.42
CA GLU A 34 -31.37 -8.30 -13.02
C GLU A 34 -31.01 -7.13 -12.14
N THR A 35 -32.02 -6.39 -11.72
CA THR A 35 -31.89 -5.39 -10.64
C THR A 35 -31.62 -6.12 -9.33
N HIS A 36 -30.34 -6.40 -9.06
CA HIS A 36 -29.90 -6.73 -7.70
C HIS A 36 -29.91 -5.42 -6.91
N SER A 37 -31.03 -5.15 -6.26
CA SER A 37 -31.09 -4.10 -5.24
C SER A 37 -30.25 -4.55 -4.05
N HIS A 38 -29.00 -4.05 -3.96
CA HIS A 38 -28.26 -4.17 -2.73
C HIS A 38 -29.02 -3.42 -1.63
N PRO A 39 -29.25 -4.04 -0.46
CA PRO A 39 -29.82 -3.31 0.65
C PRO A 39 -28.90 -2.12 0.97
N PRO A 40 -29.44 -0.94 1.34
CA PRO A 40 -28.64 0.18 1.75
C PRO A 40 -27.73 -0.25 2.91
N ALA A 41 -26.47 0.20 2.88
CA ALA A 41 -25.55 -0.04 3.97
C ALA A 41 -26.20 0.42 5.28
N SER A 42 -26.06 -0.37 6.35
CA SER A 42 -26.64 0.03 7.63
C SER A 42 -26.01 1.37 8.06
N PRO A 43 -26.78 2.29 8.64
CA PRO A 43 -26.25 3.59 9.07
C PRO A 43 -25.01 3.49 9.97
N GLY A 44 -24.91 2.40 10.74
CA GLY A 44 -23.74 2.13 11.56
C GLY A 44 -22.48 1.77 10.77
N PHE A 45 -22.64 1.08 9.63
CA PHE A 45 -21.49 0.73 8.77
C PHE A 45 -20.91 1.98 8.08
N GLU A 46 -21.78 2.85 7.57
CA GLU A 46 -21.37 4.10 6.92
C GLU A 46 -20.59 4.99 7.91
N ALA A 47 -21.13 5.20 9.10
CA ALA A 47 -20.48 5.99 10.14
C ALA A 47 -19.11 5.41 10.56
N ALA A 48 -19.00 4.10 10.70
CA ALA A 48 -17.74 3.44 11.03
C ALA A 48 -16.70 3.59 9.89
N HIS A 49 -17.14 3.47 8.64
CA HIS A 49 -16.29 3.66 7.46
C HIS A 49 -15.78 5.11 7.36
N GLU A 50 -16.67 6.08 7.51
CA GLU A 50 -16.29 7.49 7.52
C GLU A 50 -15.31 7.82 8.65
N ALA A 51 -15.52 7.30 9.86
CA ALA A 51 -14.64 7.52 10.99
C ALA A 51 -13.24 6.92 10.75
N GLY A 52 -13.15 5.71 10.18
CA GLY A 52 -11.88 5.08 9.83
C GLY A 52 -11.07 5.87 8.79
N TRP A 53 -11.73 6.37 7.74
CA TRP A 53 -11.06 7.21 6.76
C TRP A 53 -10.70 8.59 7.31
N LYS A 54 -11.56 9.18 8.14
CA LYS A 54 -11.25 10.44 8.78
C LYS A 54 -9.98 10.36 9.62
N GLN A 55 -9.80 9.31 10.39
CA GLN A 55 -8.60 9.10 11.20
C GLN A 55 -7.33 9.06 10.34
N ARG A 56 -7.38 8.37 9.19
CA ARG A 56 -6.25 8.30 8.25
C ARG A 56 -5.94 9.68 7.64
N TRP A 57 -6.96 10.40 7.20
CA TRP A 57 -6.81 11.73 6.59
C TRP A 57 -6.37 12.80 7.59
N ASP A 58 -6.75 12.71 8.86
CA ASP A 58 -6.30 13.65 9.89
C ASP A 58 -4.76 13.62 10.06
N ILE A 59 -4.11 12.51 9.72
CA ILE A 59 -2.65 12.34 9.79
C ILE A 59 -2.00 12.63 8.44
N ALA A 60 -2.57 12.14 7.35
CA ALA A 60 -1.89 11.99 6.07
C ALA A 60 -2.25 13.07 5.04
N ASP A 61 -3.22 13.93 5.30
CA ASP A 61 -3.64 14.90 4.29
C ASP A 61 -2.53 15.92 3.96
N VAL A 62 -2.22 16.03 2.67
CA VAL A 62 -1.25 16.97 2.13
C VAL A 62 -2.01 18.08 1.40
N VAL A 63 -1.75 19.32 1.76
CA VAL A 63 -2.40 20.49 1.13
C VAL A 63 -1.46 21.14 0.12
N ILE A 64 -1.93 21.24 -1.13
CA ILE A 64 -1.25 21.91 -2.23
C ILE A 64 -2.08 23.14 -2.62
N SER A 65 -1.52 24.35 -2.46
CA SER A 65 -2.19 25.58 -2.82
C SER A 65 -1.89 25.99 -4.26
N GLY A 66 -2.92 26.47 -4.98
CA GLY A 66 -2.75 27.03 -6.33
C GLY A 66 -2.71 26.02 -7.47
N ASN A 67 -2.95 24.74 -7.19
CA ASN A 67 -3.06 23.70 -8.23
C ASN A 67 -4.02 22.59 -7.78
N ASP A 68 -5.28 22.66 -8.20
CA ASP A 68 -6.33 21.71 -7.81
C ASP A 68 -6.11 20.32 -8.41
N GLU A 69 -5.52 20.23 -9.60
CA GLU A 69 -5.20 18.95 -10.24
C GLU A 69 -4.12 18.20 -9.45
N ALA A 70 -3.07 18.88 -9.03
CA ALA A 70 -2.03 18.29 -8.18
C ALA A 70 -2.58 17.90 -6.81
N GLN A 71 -3.47 18.73 -6.23
CA GLN A 71 -4.15 18.41 -4.97
C GLN A 71 -5.02 17.14 -5.09
N GLN A 72 -5.77 17.03 -6.17
CA GLN A 72 -6.56 15.82 -6.42
C GLN A 72 -5.66 14.60 -6.64
N GLY A 73 -4.60 14.75 -7.43
CA GLY A 73 -3.67 13.67 -7.73
C GLY A 73 -2.99 13.10 -6.50
N ILE A 74 -2.49 13.92 -5.58
CA ILE A 74 -1.84 13.44 -4.35
C ILE A 74 -2.83 12.71 -3.45
N ARG A 75 -4.05 13.24 -3.25
CA ARG A 75 -5.07 12.59 -2.45
C ARG A 75 -5.54 11.27 -3.05
N PHE A 76 -5.66 11.19 -4.36
CA PHE A 76 -5.99 9.94 -5.04
C PHE A 76 -4.93 8.87 -4.81
N ASN A 77 -3.64 9.22 -4.96
CA ASN A 77 -2.55 8.29 -4.72
C ASN A 77 -2.49 7.81 -3.27
N LEU A 78 -2.64 8.72 -2.30
CA LEU A 78 -2.70 8.35 -0.87
C LEU A 78 -3.89 7.44 -0.58
N PHE A 79 -5.05 7.72 -1.17
CA PHE A 79 -6.23 6.85 -1.05
C PHE A 79 -5.93 5.43 -1.54
N GLN A 80 -5.32 5.28 -2.73
CA GLN A 80 -4.97 3.97 -3.29
C GLN A 80 -4.01 3.19 -2.37
N LEU A 81 -2.99 3.84 -1.84
CA LEU A 81 -2.04 3.22 -0.91
C LEU A 81 -2.72 2.77 0.39
N PHE A 82 -3.50 3.64 1.02
CA PHE A 82 -4.16 3.34 2.29
C PHE A 82 -5.33 2.36 2.15
N ALA A 83 -5.99 2.30 1.00
CA ALA A 83 -6.98 1.28 0.69
C ALA A 83 -6.34 -0.11 0.50
N THR A 84 -5.08 -0.15 0.06
CA THR A 84 -4.34 -1.39 -0.13
C THR A 84 -3.78 -1.93 1.19
N TYR A 85 -3.14 -1.05 1.98
CA TYR A 85 -2.47 -1.43 3.23
C TYR A 85 -2.44 -0.27 4.21
N TYR A 86 -2.81 -0.52 5.45
CA TYR A 86 -2.72 0.45 6.55
C TYR A 86 -2.27 -0.17 7.89
N GLY A 87 -1.53 -1.26 7.84
CA GLY A 87 -0.76 -1.78 8.97
C GLY A 87 -1.53 -2.55 10.04
N GLU A 88 -2.74 -3.00 9.77
CA GLU A 88 -3.54 -3.77 10.73
C GLU A 88 -2.97 -5.17 10.99
N ASP A 89 -2.30 -5.76 10.01
CA ASP A 89 -1.80 -7.13 10.09
C ASP A 89 -0.37 -7.26 9.56
N ALA A 90 0.55 -7.72 10.41
CA ALA A 90 1.96 -7.96 10.06
C ALA A 90 2.17 -9.16 9.11
N ARG A 91 1.12 -9.91 8.77
CA ARG A 91 1.17 -10.99 7.75
C ARG A 91 0.91 -10.44 6.34
N LEU A 92 0.43 -9.21 6.23
CA LEU A 92 0.11 -8.55 4.98
C LEU A 92 1.20 -7.56 4.58
N ASN A 93 1.22 -7.22 3.29
CA ASN A 93 2.17 -6.28 2.71
C ASN A 93 1.50 -5.53 1.55
N ILE A 94 2.23 -4.60 0.94
CA ILE A 94 1.81 -3.87 -0.23
C ILE A 94 2.73 -4.19 -1.42
N GLY A 95 2.13 -4.58 -2.53
CA GLY A 95 2.86 -4.74 -3.79
C GLY A 95 3.07 -3.41 -4.53
N PRO A 96 3.92 -3.38 -5.58
CA PRO A 96 4.28 -2.15 -6.29
C PRO A 96 3.11 -1.44 -6.99
N LYS A 97 2.01 -2.14 -7.27
CA LYS A 97 0.81 -1.60 -7.92
C LYS A 97 -0.42 -1.59 -7.00
N GLY A 98 -0.29 -2.00 -5.76
CA GLY A 98 -1.42 -2.15 -4.86
C GLY A 98 -2.47 -3.13 -5.42
N PHE A 99 -3.73 -2.92 -5.03
CA PHE A 99 -4.85 -3.74 -5.50
C PHE A 99 -5.29 -3.44 -6.95
N THR A 100 -5.02 -2.25 -7.44
CA THR A 100 -5.53 -1.79 -8.73
C THR A 100 -4.68 -2.24 -9.92
N GLY A 101 -3.49 -2.79 -9.66
CA GLY A 101 -2.57 -3.25 -10.69
C GLY A 101 -2.53 -4.76 -10.81
N GLU A 102 -3.10 -5.32 -11.87
CA GLU A 102 -3.08 -6.76 -12.12
C GLU A 102 -1.69 -7.31 -12.46
N LYS A 103 -0.79 -6.46 -12.98
CA LYS A 103 0.49 -6.87 -13.57
C LYS A 103 1.43 -7.61 -12.62
N TYR A 104 1.37 -7.33 -11.32
CA TYR A 104 2.25 -7.95 -10.33
C TYR A 104 1.50 -8.83 -9.33
N GLY A 105 0.23 -9.12 -9.59
CA GLY A 105 -0.59 -10.04 -8.81
C GLY A 105 -0.77 -9.70 -7.33
N GLY A 106 -0.46 -8.47 -6.92
CA GLY A 106 -0.47 -8.06 -5.51
C GLY A 106 0.70 -8.61 -4.69
N ALA A 107 1.67 -9.29 -5.32
CA ALA A 107 2.84 -9.84 -4.65
C ALA A 107 3.76 -8.76 -4.11
N THR A 108 4.53 -9.08 -3.09
CA THR A 108 5.53 -8.20 -2.49
C THR A 108 6.80 -8.22 -3.31
N TYR A 109 7.32 -7.02 -3.56
CA TYR A 109 8.62 -6.73 -4.15
C TYR A 109 9.44 -5.85 -3.20
N TRP A 110 10.70 -5.58 -3.55
CA TRP A 110 11.56 -4.65 -2.79
C TRP A 110 11.09 -3.18 -2.83
N ASP A 111 10.15 -2.88 -3.72
CA ASP A 111 9.47 -1.57 -3.81
C ASP A 111 8.82 -1.16 -2.48
N THR A 112 8.35 -2.12 -1.71
CA THR A 112 7.78 -1.85 -0.38
C THR A 112 8.78 -1.14 0.52
N GLU A 113 9.98 -1.69 0.63
CA GLU A 113 11.03 -1.14 1.49
C GLU A 113 11.61 0.15 0.92
N ALA A 114 11.84 0.19 -0.39
CA ALA A 114 12.49 1.33 -1.03
C ALA A 114 11.60 2.57 -1.15
N TYR A 115 10.29 2.38 -1.36
CA TYR A 115 9.38 3.47 -1.71
C TYR A 115 8.16 3.59 -0.79
N ALA A 116 7.51 2.48 -0.43
CA ALA A 116 6.32 2.53 0.41
C ALA A 116 6.65 2.84 1.87
N VAL A 117 7.70 2.22 2.44
CA VAL A 117 8.12 2.47 3.82
C VAL A 117 8.42 3.96 4.08
N PRO A 118 9.23 4.67 3.28
CA PRO A 118 9.44 6.11 3.46
C PRO A 118 8.16 6.94 3.45
N LEU A 119 7.19 6.58 2.60
CA LEU A 119 5.90 7.25 2.56
C LEU A 119 5.09 7.02 3.85
N TYR A 120 4.97 5.77 4.29
CA TYR A 120 4.25 5.43 5.51
C TYR A 120 4.91 6.02 6.76
N LEU A 121 6.25 6.13 6.79
CA LEU A 121 6.97 6.82 7.88
C LEU A 121 6.59 8.29 7.98
N ALA A 122 6.34 8.93 6.84
CA ALA A 122 5.99 10.36 6.79
C ALA A 122 4.51 10.64 7.07
N LEU A 123 3.60 9.71 6.69
CA LEU A 123 2.17 10.00 6.54
C LEU A 123 1.25 8.99 7.25
N ALA A 124 1.78 8.09 8.07
CA ALA A 124 0.98 7.10 8.79
C ALA A 124 1.46 6.91 10.23
N GLU A 125 0.67 6.20 11.02
CA GLU A 125 1.06 5.80 12.37
C GLU A 125 2.29 4.86 12.32
N PRO A 126 3.21 4.94 13.31
CA PRO A 126 4.45 4.15 13.32
C PRO A 126 4.25 2.63 13.27
N ASN A 127 3.10 2.12 13.73
CA ASN A 127 2.77 0.70 13.69
C ASN A 127 2.59 0.18 12.25
N VAL A 128 2.18 1.02 11.31
CA VAL A 128 2.02 0.67 9.89
C VAL A 128 3.38 0.22 9.33
N THR A 129 4.39 1.07 9.46
CA THR A 129 5.76 0.74 9.02
C THR A 129 6.34 -0.42 9.81
N ARG A 130 6.16 -0.46 11.14
CA ARG A 130 6.62 -1.57 11.97
C ARG A 130 6.08 -2.91 11.49
N ASN A 131 4.82 -2.98 11.08
CA ASN A 131 4.22 -4.21 10.57
C ASN A 131 4.75 -4.60 9.19
N LEU A 132 5.09 -3.66 8.32
CA LEU A 132 5.81 -3.94 7.06
C LEU A 132 7.18 -4.57 7.34
N LEU A 133 7.93 -4.05 8.30
CA LEU A 133 9.23 -4.63 8.70
C LEU A 133 9.08 -6.02 9.35
N LYS A 134 8.05 -6.21 10.19
CA LYS A 134 7.74 -7.53 10.77
C LYS A 134 7.39 -8.56 9.70
N TYR A 135 6.68 -8.18 8.66
CA TYR A 135 6.39 -9.06 7.53
C TYR A 135 7.70 -9.65 6.96
N ARG A 136 8.70 -8.81 6.69
CA ARG A 136 10.01 -9.29 6.22
C ARG A 136 10.76 -10.11 7.27
N HIS A 137 10.75 -9.67 8.52
CA HIS A 137 11.37 -10.43 9.61
C HIS A 137 10.80 -11.85 9.71
N ASN A 138 9.50 -12.01 9.59
CA ASN A 138 8.82 -13.30 9.64
C ASN A 138 9.24 -14.23 8.48
N GLN A 139 9.74 -13.69 7.39
CA GLN A 139 10.21 -14.45 6.22
C GLN A 139 11.71 -14.79 6.28
N LEU A 140 12.43 -14.38 7.31
CA LEU A 140 13.88 -14.64 7.45
C LEU A 140 14.25 -16.14 7.33
N PRO A 141 13.54 -17.09 7.93
CA PRO A 141 13.86 -18.52 7.76
C PRO A 141 13.78 -18.96 6.30
N GLN A 142 12.80 -18.47 5.54
CA GLN A 142 12.66 -18.77 4.12
C GLN A 142 13.75 -18.08 3.29
N ALA A 143 14.13 -16.86 3.61
CA ALA A 143 15.25 -16.18 2.96
C ALA A 143 16.58 -16.91 3.19
N GLN A 144 16.80 -17.47 4.37
CA GLN A 144 17.95 -18.35 4.65
C GLN A 144 17.89 -19.65 3.85
N HIS A 145 16.69 -20.21 3.66
CA HIS A 145 16.51 -21.37 2.79
C HIS A 145 16.87 -21.03 1.34
N ASN A 146 16.37 -19.90 0.81
CA ASN A 146 16.65 -19.44 -0.55
C ASN A 146 18.17 -19.27 -0.78
N ALA A 147 18.89 -18.66 0.19
CA ALA A 147 20.35 -18.53 0.10
C ALA A 147 21.04 -19.88 -0.01
N ARG A 148 20.70 -20.84 0.85
CA ARG A 148 21.28 -22.19 0.83
C ARG A 148 21.05 -22.93 -0.50
N GLN A 149 19.87 -22.76 -1.11
CA GLN A 149 19.54 -23.38 -2.40
C GLN A 149 20.48 -22.87 -3.53
N GLN A 150 21.06 -21.71 -3.36
CA GLN A 150 22.00 -21.10 -4.32
C GLN A 150 23.46 -21.21 -3.86
N GLY A 151 23.76 -22.00 -2.84
CA GLY A 151 25.11 -22.14 -2.31
C GLY A 151 25.64 -20.87 -1.60
N LEU A 152 24.77 -19.97 -1.21
CA LEU A 152 25.12 -18.73 -0.52
C LEU A 152 24.98 -18.85 0.99
N ALA A 153 25.81 -18.14 1.71
CA ALA A 153 25.68 -17.96 3.16
C ALA A 153 24.69 -16.82 3.48
N GLY A 154 24.12 -16.84 4.69
CA GLY A 154 23.22 -15.79 5.15
C GLY A 154 21.78 -15.96 4.68
N ALA A 155 21.17 -14.88 4.17
CA ALA A 155 19.78 -14.86 3.74
C ALA A 155 19.66 -14.17 2.39
N LEU A 156 18.84 -14.72 1.50
CA LEU A 156 18.47 -14.11 0.21
C LEU A 156 16.95 -13.97 0.17
N TYR A 157 16.48 -12.77 0.40
CA TYR A 157 15.05 -12.49 0.30
C TYR A 157 14.57 -12.63 -1.15
N PRO A 158 13.36 -13.15 -1.38
CA PRO A 158 12.85 -13.33 -2.74
C PRO A 158 12.63 -11.99 -3.44
N MET A 159 12.75 -11.99 -4.76
CA MET A 159 12.40 -10.84 -5.58
C MET A 159 10.89 -10.59 -5.52
N VAL A 160 10.10 -11.67 -5.68
CA VAL A 160 8.65 -11.65 -5.68
C VAL A 160 8.11 -12.70 -4.74
N THR A 161 7.26 -12.31 -3.81
CA THR A 161 6.75 -13.26 -2.82
C THR A 161 5.43 -12.85 -2.18
N PHE A 162 4.74 -13.85 -1.65
CA PHE A 162 3.66 -13.70 -0.67
C PHE A 162 4.07 -14.18 0.73
N THR A 163 4.86 -15.25 0.79
CA THR A 163 5.16 -15.98 2.04
C THR A 163 6.65 -16.12 2.34
N GLY A 164 7.52 -15.49 1.54
CA GLY A 164 8.97 -15.67 1.61
C GLY A 164 9.52 -16.66 0.59
N VAL A 165 8.65 -17.44 -0.08
CA VAL A 165 9.02 -18.31 -1.21
C VAL A 165 9.14 -17.46 -2.46
N GLU A 166 10.20 -17.67 -3.25
CA GLU A 166 10.38 -16.99 -4.54
C GLU A 166 9.30 -17.43 -5.54
N CYS A 167 8.59 -16.46 -6.12
CA CYS A 167 7.50 -16.71 -7.07
C CYS A 167 7.89 -16.56 -8.54
N HIS A 168 9.08 -16.05 -8.85
CA HIS A 168 9.58 -15.83 -10.22
C HIS A 168 10.86 -16.64 -10.50
N ASN A 169 10.82 -17.93 -10.30
CA ASN A 169 11.99 -18.81 -10.40
C ASN A 169 12.53 -19.01 -11.82
N GLU A 170 11.72 -18.73 -12.83
CA GLU A 170 12.05 -18.90 -14.23
C GLU A 170 12.86 -17.73 -14.82
N TRP A 171 12.98 -16.63 -14.09
CA TRP A 171 13.74 -15.46 -14.53
C TRP A 171 15.14 -15.48 -13.93
N GLU A 172 16.16 -15.48 -14.75
CA GLU A 172 17.57 -15.44 -14.34
C GLU A 172 17.87 -14.26 -13.40
N ILE A 173 17.34 -13.08 -13.73
CA ILE A 173 17.46 -11.86 -12.91
C ILE A 173 17.00 -12.05 -11.46
N THR A 174 16.11 -13.00 -11.21
CA THR A 174 15.62 -13.33 -9.86
C THR A 174 16.75 -13.77 -8.93
N PHE A 175 17.79 -14.37 -9.49
CA PHE A 175 18.95 -14.87 -8.73
C PHE A 175 20.06 -13.82 -8.62
N GLU A 176 20.08 -12.84 -9.52
CA GLU A 176 21.13 -11.82 -9.62
C GLU A 176 20.84 -10.52 -8.87
N GLU A 177 19.57 -10.21 -8.61
CA GLU A 177 19.15 -8.98 -7.94
C GLU A 177 19.48 -8.97 -6.44
N ILE A 178 20.67 -8.56 -6.08
CA ILE A 178 21.14 -8.51 -4.67
C ILE A 178 20.56 -7.28 -3.94
N HIS A 179 20.28 -6.20 -4.63
CA HIS A 179 19.78 -4.94 -4.06
C HIS A 179 18.45 -5.10 -3.28
N ARG A 180 17.65 -6.10 -3.59
CA ARG A 180 16.45 -6.47 -2.82
C ARG A 180 16.77 -6.78 -1.34
N ASN A 181 17.93 -7.38 -1.07
CA ASN A 181 18.41 -7.57 0.30
C ASN A 181 18.83 -6.24 0.94
N GLY A 182 19.41 -5.32 0.17
CA GLY A 182 19.81 -4.00 0.64
C GLY A 182 18.64 -3.09 1.00
N ALA A 183 17.50 -3.26 0.36
CA ALA A 183 16.28 -2.47 0.64
C ALA A 183 15.75 -2.71 2.06
N ILE A 184 15.90 -3.91 2.60
CA ILE A 184 15.41 -4.25 3.95
C ILE A 184 16.18 -3.50 5.05
N PRO A 185 17.53 -3.58 5.16
CA PRO A 185 18.26 -2.79 6.15
C PRO A 185 18.12 -1.28 5.91
N TYR A 186 17.94 -0.83 4.67
CA TYR A 186 17.63 0.56 4.38
C TYR A 186 16.31 0.98 5.05
N ALA A 187 15.25 0.18 4.92
CA ALA A 187 13.97 0.47 5.54
C ALA A 187 14.00 0.37 7.08
N ILE A 188 14.86 -0.49 7.64
CA ILE A 188 15.05 -0.62 9.10
C ILE A 188 15.81 0.59 9.66
N TYR A 189 16.76 1.14 8.88
CA TYR A 189 17.58 2.27 9.28
C TYR A 189 16.78 3.57 9.34
N ASN A 190 15.83 3.79 8.41
CA ASN A 190 15.00 4.99 8.37
C ASN A 190 13.92 4.98 9.47
#